data_aeb0e069085ee2a0a45e7cd3d655af49
#
_entry.id   aeb0e069085ee2a0a45e7cd3d655af49
#
_cell.length_a   1.000
_cell.length_b   1.000
_cell.length_c   1.000
_cell.angle_alpha   90.00
_cell.angle_beta   90.00
_cell.angle_gamma   90.00
#
_symmetry.space_group_name_H-M   'P 1'
#
loop_
_entity.id
_entity.type
_entity.pdbx_description
1 polymer ?
#
loop_
_entity_poly.entity_id
_entity_poly.type
_entity_poly.pdbx_seq_one_letter_code
_entity_poly.pdbx_strand_id
1 'polypeptide(L)'
;MKRILTTIIYIICLTVLVACSHNTTGIPASEKNTAQENDLKIAVVYFSATGNTKAVAELIADEAKADIYEIIPDKKYTEDDLNYNNDNCRANLEMKDDASRPSIKNDLSAITEYDVIYLGYPVWWGTNPRIIQTVLDKYDISNSKIYTFCTSGGSG
;
A
#
# COMPACT_ATOMS: atom_id res chain seq x y z
N MET A 1 -36.45 36.54 37.46
CA MET A 1 -37.19 35.57 36.62
C MET A 1 -36.37 34.43 36.01
N LYS A 2 -35.03 34.57 35.85
CA LYS A 2 -34.17 33.49 35.24
C LYS A 2 -33.81 32.33 36.22
N ARG A 3 -33.95 32.50 37.52
CA ARG A 3 -33.57 31.47 38.54
C ARG A 3 -34.68 30.47 38.88
N ILE A 4 -35.92 30.76 38.51
CA ILE A 4 -37.10 29.91 38.81
C ILE A 4 -37.28 28.89 37.69
N LEU A 5 -36.85 29.20 36.45
CA LEU A 5 -37.00 28.31 35.29
C LEU A 5 -36.01 27.12 35.34
N THR A 6 -34.82 27.33 35.95
CA THR A 6 -33.80 26.29 36.07
C THR A 6 -34.14 25.20 37.11
N THR A 7 -34.90 25.59 38.16
CA THR A 7 -35.32 24.65 39.21
C THR A 7 -36.46 23.75 38.78
N ILE A 8 -37.32 24.22 37.89
CA ILE A 8 -38.46 23.42 37.40
C ILE A 8 -38.00 22.32 36.44
N ILE A 9 -36.93 22.55 35.63
CA ILE A 9 -36.36 21.57 34.71
C ILE A 9 -35.69 20.42 35.47
N TYR A 10 -35.11 20.69 36.68
CA TYR A 10 -34.46 19.66 37.51
C TYR A 10 -35.44 18.75 38.25
N ILE A 11 -36.67 19.16 38.49
CA ILE A 11 -37.70 18.37 39.19
C ILE A 11 -38.44 17.44 38.22
N ILE A 12 -38.50 17.78 36.93
CA ILE A 12 -39.16 16.94 35.91
C ILE A 12 -38.27 15.74 35.49
N CYS A 13 -36.93 15.83 35.68
CA CYS A 13 -36.02 14.73 35.34
C CYS A 13 -35.93 13.61 36.36
N LEU A 14 -36.56 13.76 37.58
CA LEU A 14 -36.40 12.81 38.68
C LEU A 14 -37.59 11.83 38.86
N THR A 15 -38.62 11.87 38.03
CA THR A 15 -39.84 11.07 38.23
C THR A 15 -40.11 10.01 37.17
N VAL A 16 -39.13 9.63 36.31
CA VAL A 16 -39.29 8.54 35.30
C VAL A 16 -38.30 7.41 35.57
N LEU A 17 -38.22 6.96 36.81
CA LEU A 17 -37.48 5.73 37.16
C LEU A 17 -38.29 4.89 38.15
N VAL A 18 -39.43 4.36 37.76
CA VAL A 18 -39.97 3.12 38.37
C VAL A 18 -40.94 2.46 37.38
N ALA A 19 -40.68 1.17 37.19
CA ALA A 19 -41.53 0.11 36.65
C ALA A 19 -41.49 -0.15 35.15
N CYS A 20 -40.69 -1.18 34.79
CA CYS A 20 -41.26 -2.37 34.17
C CYS A 20 -40.26 -3.51 34.28
N SER A 21 -40.46 -4.31 35.31
CA SER A 21 -40.00 -5.69 35.36
C SER A 21 -40.84 -6.51 34.36
N HIS A 22 -40.23 -6.99 33.28
CA HIS A 22 -40.79 -8.12 32.52
C HIS A 22 -39.63 -9.00 32.06
N ASN A 23 -39.64 -10.22 32.58
CA ASN A 23 -38.90 -11.37 32.09
C ASN A 23 -39.05 -11.49 30.58
N THR A 24 -37.96 -11.50 29.86
CA THR A 24 -37.88 -12.15 28.54
C THR A 24 -36.47 -12.69 28.34
N THR A 25 -36.41 -14.00 28.29
CA THR A 25 -35.41 -14.92 27.73
C THR A 25 -34.21 -14.27 27.03
N GLY A 26 -33.01 -14.69 27.50
CA GLY A 26 -31.70 -14.27 27.04
C GLY A 26 -31.52 -14.36 25.53
N ILE A 27 -31.15 -13.21 24.99
CA ILE A 27 -30.37 -13.14 23.76
C ILE A 27 -28.92 -13.07 24.23
N PRO A 28 -28.04 -14.00 23.85
CA PRO A 28 -26.64 -13.89 24.22
C PRO A 28 -26.13 -12.58 23.63
N ALA A 29 -25.59 -11.75 24.52
CA ALA A 29 -24.81 -10.58 24.11
C ALA A 29 -23.80 -11.06 23.07
N SER A 30 -23.91 -10.51 21.85
CA SER A 30 -22.89 -10.64 20.83
C SER A 30 -21.56 -10.24 21.49
N GLU A 31 -20.73 -11.24 21.76
CA GLU A 31 -19.34 -11.02 22.06
C GLU A 31 -18.80 -10.13 20.95
N LYS A 32 -18.49 -8.89 21.31
CA LYS A 32 -17.66 -8.02 20.52
C LYS A 32 -16.33 -8.76 20.43
N ASN A 33 -16.18 -9.56 19.35
CA ASN A 33 -14.86 -10.02 18.92
C ASN A 33 -14.02 -8.77 18.77
N THR A 34 -13.27 -8.42 19.80
CA THR A 34 -12.03 -7.67 19.67
C THR A 34 -11.08 -8.63 18.95
N ALA A 35 -11.28 -8.79 17.62
CA ALA A 35 -10.19 -9.18 16.76
C ALA A 35 -9.07 -8.21 17.14
N GLN A 36 -7.98 -8.71 17.67
CA GLN A 36 -6.73 -7.97 17.70
C GLN A 36 -6.55 -7.46 16.28
N GLU A 37 -6.67 -6.17 16.11
CA GLU A 37 -6.24 -5.47 14.92
C GLU A 37 -4.72 -5.71 14.89
N ASN A 38 -4.33 -6.84 14.31
CA ASN A 38 -2.94 -7.07 13.96
C ASN A 38 -2.61 -5.92 13.02
N ASP A 39 -1.81 -5.01 13.52
CA ASP A 39 -1.34 -3.84 12.77
C ASP A 39 -0.53 -4.39 11.60
N LEU A 40 -1.17 -4.50 10.41
CA LEU A 40 -0.56 -5.07 9.22
C LEU A 40 0.64 -4.22 8.84
N LYS A 41 1.79 -4.85 8.71
CA LYS A 41 2.98 -4.19 8.18
C LYS A 41 2.82 -4.02 6.66
N ILE A 42 2.80 -2.78 6.21
CA ILE A 42 2.56 -2.43 4.80
C ILE A 42 3.80 -1.77 4.22
N ALA A 43 4.24 -2.21 3.06
CA ALA A 43 5.30 -1.58 2.30
C ALA A 43 4.85 -1.17 0.90
N VAL A 44 5.40 -0.08 0.39
CA VAL A 44 5.38 0.29 -1.02
C VAL A 44 6.78 0.06 -1.58
N VAL A 45 6.91 -0.87 -2.51
CA VAL A 45 8.18 -1.20 -3.19
C VAL A 45 8.03 -0.77 -4.65
N TYR A 46 8.93 0.06 -5.14
CA TYR A 46 8.75 0.58 -6.50
C TYR A 46 10.07 0.77 -7.26
N PHE A 47 9.97 0.67 -8.59
CA PHE A 47 10.99 1.14 -9.52
C PHE A 47 10.47 2.35 -10.29
N SER A 48 11.31 3.38 -10.46
CA SER A 48 10.98 4.56 -11.26
C SER A 48 12.19 5.07 -12.03
N ALA A 49 12.14 5.01 -13.36
CA ALA A 49 13.23 5.51 -14.20
C ALA A 49 13.19 7.03 -14.38
N THR A 50 11.99 7.64 -14.45
CA THR A 50 11.76 9.05 -14.79
C THR A 50 11.05 9.85 -13.70
N GLY A 51 10.77 9.24 -12.54
CA GLY A 51 10.10 9.89 -11.41
C GLY A 51 8.58 9.71 -11.36
N ASN A 52 7.92 9.34 -12.44
CA ASN A 52 6.45 9.23 -12.47
C ASN A 52 5.92 8.16 -11.51
N THR A 53 6.49 6.95 -11.51
CA THR A 53 6.09 5.90 -10.58
C THR A 53 6.41 6.26 -9.14
N LYS A 54 7.54 6.95 -8.91
CA LYS A 54 7.91 7.48 -7.59
C LYS A 54 6.82 8.37 -7.01
N ALA A 55 6.34 9.34 -7.79
CA ALA A 55 5.30 10.26 -7.33
C ALA A 55 4.01 9.52 -6.88
N VAL A 56 3.61 8.47 -7.62
CA VAL A 56 2.46 7.63 -7.24
C VAL A 56 2.77 6.79 -6.00
N ALA A 57 3.98 6.23 -5.91
CA ALA A 57 4.42 5.44 -4.76
C ALA A 57 4.39 6.25 -3.46
N GLU A 58 4.86 7.50 -3.50
CA GLU A 58 4.83 8.41 -2.35
C GLU A 58 3.41 8.71 -1.87
N LEU A 59 2.47 8.92 -2.80
CA LEU A 59 1.05 9.12 -2.46
C LEU A 59 0.42 7.87 -1.82
N ILE A 60 0.71 6.68 -2.36
CA ILE A 60 0.20 5.42 -1.79
C ILE A 60 0.79 5.20 -0.40
N ALA A 61 2.10 5.44 -0.21
CA ALA A 61 2.75 5.25 1.07
C ALA A 61 2.19 6.20 2.14
N ASP A 62 1.94 7.46 1.78
CA ASP A 62 1.35 8.43 2.72
C ASP A 62 -0.09 8.04 3.11
N GLU A 63 -0.92 7.65 2.16
CA GLU A 63 -2.31 7.26 2.42
C GLU A 63 -2.41 5.95 3.22
N ALA A 64 -1.61 4.95 2.86
CA ALA A 64 -1.59 3.65 3.52
C ALA A 64 -0.78 3.63 4.82
N LYS A 65 -0.09 4.71 5.18
CA LYS A 65 0.89 4.76 6.29
C LYS A 65 1.92 3.64 6.18
N ALA A 66 2.39 3.40 4.96
CA ALA A 66 3.29 2.32 4.61
C ALA A 66 4.76 2.78 4.57
N ASP A 67 5.67 1.87 4.88
CA ASP A 67 7.08 2.08 4.61
C ASP A 67 7.33 2.08 3.10
N ILE A 68 8.31 2.87 2.64
CA ILE A 68 8.57 3.04 1.21
C ILE A 68 9.98 2.60 0.83
N TYR A 69 10.11 1.80 -0.22
CA TYR A 69 11.35 1.22 -0.71
C TYR A 69 11.50 1.44 -2.22
N GLU A 70 12.50 2.21 -2.61
CA GLU A 70 12.85 2.38 -4.02
C GLU A 70 13.77 1.24 -4.48
N ILE A 71 13.47 0.62 -5.60
CA ILE A 71 14.37 -0.31 -6.30
C ILE A 71 15.37 0.54 -7.08
N ILE A 72 16.61 0.63 -6.59
CA ILE A 72 17.66 1.45 -7.19
C ILE A 72 18.51 0.57 -8.09
N PRO A 73 18.51 0.79 -9.42
CA PRO A 73 19.40 0.07 -10.32
C PRO A 73 20.86 0.43 -10.00
N ASP A 74 21.75 -0.57 -10.06
CA ASP A 74 23.19 -0.36 -9.86
C ASP A 74 23.75 0.68 -10.84
N LYS A 75 23.37 0.58 -12.11
CA LYS A 75 23.61 1.60 -13.12
C LYS A 75 22.30 2.33 -13.43
N LYS A 76 22.23 3.61 -13.05
CA LYS A 76 21.06 4.46 -13.34
C LYS A 76 20.79 4.50 -14.86
N TYR A 77 19.52 4.47 -15.24
CA TYR A 77 19.10 4.65 -16.63
C TYR A 77 19.28 6.11 -17.05
N THR A 78 19.95 6.30 -18.18
CA THR A 78 20.10 7.60 -18.84
C THR A 78 18.98 7.83 -19.84
N GLU A 79 18.89 9.03 -20.41
CA GLU A 79 17.94 9.31 -21.49
C GLU A 79 18.21 8.42 -22.72
N ASP A 80 19.48 8.15 -23.03
CA ASP A 80 19.84 7.23 -24.12
C ASP A 80 19.46 5.79 -23.82
N ASP A 81 19.59 5.34 -22.56
CA ASP A 81 19.14 4.02 -22.13
C ASP A 81 17.62 3.84 -22.26
N LEU A 82 16.87 4.94 -22.24
CA LEU A 82 15.39 4.96 -22.32
C LEU A 82 14.87 5.41 -23.70
N ASN A 83 15.74 5.61 -24.68
CA ASN A 83 15.32 5.99 -26.02
C ASN A 83 14.74 4.81 -26.79
N TYR A 84 13.46 4.53 -26.59
CA TYR A 84 12.73 3.39 -27.18
C TYR A 84 12.71 3.35 -28.71
N ASN A 85 13.04 4.47 -29.38
CA ASN A 85 13.20 4.53 -30.84
C ASN A 85 14.55 3.93 -31.30
N ASN A 86 15.48 3.70 -30.38
CA ASN A 86 16.73 3.02 -30.65
C ASN A 86 16.61 1.55 -30.19
N ASP A 87 16.53 0.64 -31.12
CA ASP A 87 16.44 -0.80 -30.87
C ASP A 87 17.55 -1.38 -29.99
N ASN A 88 18.69 -0.69 -29.94
CA ASN A 88 19.86 -1.07 -29.16
C ASN A 88 19.98 -0.31 -27.84
N CYS A 89 18.99 0.50 -27.45
CA CYS A 89 19.01 1.11 -26.14
C CYS A 89 18.91 0.05 -25.05
N ARG A 90 19.42 0.35 -23.86
CA ARG A 90 19.50 -0.61 -22.75
C ARG A 90 18.11 -1.15 -22.37
N ALA A 91 17.10 -0.28 -22.25
CA ALA A 91 15.76 -0.71 -21.92
C ALA A 91 15.20 -1.70 -22.94
N ASN A 92 15.38 -1.44 -24.24
CA ASN A 92 14.94 -2.35 -25.29
C ASN A 92 15.67 -3.70 -25.27
N LEU A 93 16.99 -3.69 -25.06
CA LEU A 93 17.78 -4.92 -24.96
C LEU A 93 17.37 -5.74 -23.74
N GLU A 94 17.20 -5.12 -22.57
CA GLU A 94 16.74 -5.81 -21.37
C GLU A 94 15.34 -6.40 -21.55
N MET A 95 14.42 -5.69 -22.20
CA MET A 95 13.06 -6.18 -22.41
C MET A 95 12.95 -7.30 -23.45
N LYS A 96 13.85 -7.33 -24.45
CA LYS A 96 13.94 -8.42 -25.45
C LYS A 96 14.50 -9.72 -24.86
N ASP A 97 15.24 -9.65 -23.76
CA ASP A 97 15.83 -10.81 -23.08
C ASP A 97 15.04 -11.16 -21.82
N ASP A 98 14.31 -12.26 -21.86
CA ASP A 98 13.52 -12.76 -20.72
C ASP A 98 14.39 -13.19 -19.52
N ALA A 99 15.66 -13.52 -19.76
CA ALA A 99 16.62 -13.87 -18.72
C ALA A 99 17.33 -12.66 -18.13
N SER A 100 17.13 -11.45 -18.68
CA SER A 100 17.75 -10.24 -18.18
C SER A 100 17.37 -9.94 -16.72
N ARG A 101 18.39 -9.69 -15.91
CA ARG A 101 18.25 -9.37 -14.47
C ARG A 101 19.15 -8.17 -14.13
N PRO A 102 18.71 -6.93 -14.44
CA PRO A 102 19.47 -5.73 -14.10
C PRO A 102 19.80 -5.67 -12.61
N SER A 103 21.06 -5.44 -12.28
CA SER A 103 21.50 -5.42 -10.89
C SER A 103 20.89 -4.25 -10.12
N ILE A 104 20.58 -4.47 -8.84
CA ILE A 104 20.12 -3.46 -7.89
C ILE A 104 21.22 -3.12 -6.91
N LYS A 105 21.32 -1.83 -6.58
CA LYS A 105 22.37 -1.27 -5.72
C LYS A 105 22.08 -1.42 -4.24
N ASN A 106 20.83 -1.25 -3.85
CA ASN A 106 20.43 -1.25 -2.46
C ASN A 106 19.95 -2.62 -2.00
N ASP A 107 20.04 -2.84 -0.69
CA ASP A 107 19.46 -4.01 -0.04
C ASP A 107 17.96 -3.74 0.23
N LEU A 108 17.13 -4.70 -0.15
CA LEU A 108 15.68 -4.68 0.07
C LEU A 108 15.24 -5.86 0.95
N SER A 109 16.15 -6.51 1.69
CA SER A 109 15.83 -7.69 2.51
C SER A 109 14.67 -7.46 3.48
N ALA A 110 14.52 -6.23 3.98
CA ALA A 110 13.45 -5.86 4.89
C ALA A 110 12.04 -6.08 4.30
N ILE A 111 11.88 -6.06 2.95
CA ILE A 111 10.55 -6.24 2.33
C ILE A 111 9.94 -7.62 2.60
N THR A 112 10.75 -8.61 2.96
CA THR A 112 10.27 -9.98 3.28
C THR A 112 9.49 -10.07 4.59
N GLU A 113 9.49 -9.00 5.41
CA GLU A 113 8.84 -8.97 6.72
C GLU A 113 7.45 -8.30 6.69
N TYR A 114 6.97 -7.90 5.51
CA TYR A 114 5.70 -7.19 5.36
C TYR A 114 4.56 -8.13 5.00
N ASP A 115 3.39 -7.86 5.58
CA ASP A 115 2.15 -8.60 5.31
C ASP A 115 1.54 -8.18 3.97
N VAL A 116 1.69 -6.90 3.60
CA VAL A 116 1.16 -6.32 2.38
C VAL A 116 2.24 -5.53 1.66
N ILE A 117 2.39 -5.76 0.35
CA ILE A 117 3.32 -5.05 -0.50
C ILE A 117 2.56 -4.43 -1.68
N TYR A 118 2.65 -3.11 -1.81
CA TYR A 118 2.28 -2.42 -3.04
C TYR A 118 3.50 -2.34 -3.95
N LEU A 119 3.51 -3.11 -5.05
CA LEU A 119 4.63 -3.18 -5.99
C LEU A 119 4.38 -2.30 -7.22
N GLY A 120 5.18 -1.24 -7.35
CA GLY A 120 5.04 -0.20 -8.37
C GLY A 120 6.10 -0.23 -9.45
N TYR A 121 5.69 -0.01 -10.71
CA TYR A 121 6.62 0.05 -11.85
C TYR A 121 6.06 0.82 -13.04
N PRO A 122 6.92 1.39 -13.91
CA PRO A 122 6.47 1.91 -15.18
C PRO A 122 6.18 0.75 -16.15
N VAL A 123 5.17 0.90 -17.01
CA VAL A 123 4.92 -0.07 -18.06
C VAL A 123 5.99 0.08 -19.15
N TRP A 124 6.76 -0.99 -19.39
CA TRP A 124 7.70 -1.12 -20.50
C TRP A 124 7.24 -2.27 -21.40
N TRP A 125 7.03 -1.99 -22.70
CA TRP A 125 6.59 -3.00 -23.67
C TRP A 125 5.36 -3.82 -23.22
N GLY A 126 4.40 -3.15 -22.59
CA GLY A 126 3.17 -3.77 -22.11
C GLY A 126 3.29 -4.59 -20.82
N THR A 127 4.47 -4.63 -20.19
CA THR A 127 4.72 -5.39 -18.97
C THR A 127 5.61 -4.62 -17.97
N ASN A 128 6.04 -5.25 -16.88
CA ASN A 128 7.00 -4.68 -15.95
C ASN A 128 8.44 -4.72 -16.47
N PRO A 129 9.31 -3.77 -16.10
CA PRO A 129 10.73 -3.81 -16.41
C PRO A 129 11.45 -5.01 -15.78
N ARG A 130 12.48 -5.53 -16.42
CA ARG A 130 13.24 -6.72 -15.96
C ARG A 130 13.86 -6.57 -14.57
N ILE A 131 14.11 -5.35 -14.11
CA ILE A 131 14.60 -5.10 -12.74
C ILE A 131 13.60 -5.55 -11.67
N ILE A 132 12.31 -5.60 -11.97
CA ILE A 132 11.30 -6.16 -11.06
C ILE A 132 11.54 -7.66 -10.89
N GLN A 133 11.87 -8.38 -11.97
CA GLN A 133 12.21 -9.81 -11.89
C GLN A 133 13.45 -10.05 -11.01
N THR A 134 14.44 -9.14 -11.06
CA THR A 134 15.60 -9.20 -10.17
C THR A 134 15.20 -9.18 -8.70
N VAL A 135 14.25 -8.34 -8.33
CA VAL A 135 13.75 -8.27 -6.94
C VAL A 135 13.00 -9.54 -6.56
N LEU A 136 12.10 -10.01 -7.44
CA LEU A 136 11.30 -11.21 -7.19
C LEU A 136 12.14 -12.49 -7.10
N ASP A 137 13.25 -12.56 -7.86
CA ASP A 137 14.17 -13.70 -7.79
C ASP A 137 15.09 -13.65 -6.55
N LYS A 138 15.37 -12.43 -6.05
CA LYS A 138 16.32 -12.25 -4.95
C LYS A 138 15.67 -12.30 -3.56
N TYR A 139 14.42 -11.86 -3.44
CA TYR A 139 13.75 -11.73 -2.15
C TYR A 139 12.45 -12.54 -2.15
N ASP A 140 12.32 -13.43 -1.17
CA ASP A 140 11.10 -14.22 -1.00
C ASP A 140 10.01 -13.39 -0.31
N ILE A 141 9.06 -12.93 -1.11
CA ILE A 141 7.87 -12.18 -0.66
C ILE A 141 6.58 -13.00 -0.84
N SER A 142 6.70 -14.33 -0.92
CA SER A 142 5.55 -15.23 -1.12
C SER A 142 4.55 -15.24 0.04
N ASN A 143 4.98 -14.82 1.23
CA ASN A 143 4.13 -14.70 2.41
C ASN A 143 3.34 -13.38 2.45
N SER A 144 3.67 -12.43 1.57
CA SER A 144 3.03 -11.12 1.50
C SER A 144 1.85 -11.13 0.53
N LYS A 145 0.82 -10.36 0.84
CA LYS A 145 -0.23 -10.04 -0.14
C LYS A 145 0.25 -8.92 -1.05
N ILE A 146 0.39 -9.20 -2.35
CA ILE A 146 0.96 -8.25 -3.31
C ILE A 146 -0.15 -7.58 -4.12
N TYR A 147 -0.14 -6.24 -4.13
CA TYR A 147 -0.94 -5.41 -5.01
C TYR A 147 -0.01 -4.66 -5.96
N THR A 148 -0.26 -4.73 -7.24
CA THR A 148 0.55 -4.01 -8.23
C THR A 148 -0.10 -2.70 -8.63
N PHE A 149 0.73 -1.67 -8.86
CA PHE A 149 0.33 -0.44 -9.55
C PHE A 149 1.36 -0.08 -10.60
N CYS A 150 0.92 0.59 -11.64
CA CYS A 150 1.83 0.97 -12.72
C CYS A 150 1.53 2.36 -13.25
N THR A 151 2.54 2.95 -13.88
CA THR A 151 2.43 4.20 -14.63
C THR A 151 2.72 3.94 -16.10
N SER A 152 1.96 4.57 -16.99
CA SER A 152 2.13 4.44 -18.44
C SER A 152 2.22 5.84 -19.08
N GLY A 153 3.07 5.98 -20.07
CA GLY A 153 3.19 7.21 -20.86
C GLY A 153 2.16 7.34 -21.98
N GLY A 154 1.14 6.46 -22.03
CA GLY A 154 0.09 6.49 -23.06
C GLY A 154 0.19 5.34 -24.08
N SER A 155 0.93 4.30 -23.78
CA SER A 155 0.82 3.03 -24.52
C SER A 155 -0.47 2.34 -24.09
N GLY A 156 -1.54 2.55 -24.81
CA GLY A 156 -2.79 1.81 -24.72
C GLY A 156 -2.86 0.78 -25.80
#